data_d89adb449e9786cdae5eff7516ad7316
#
_entry.id   d89adb449e9786cdae5eff7516ad7316
#
_cell.length_a   1.000
_cell.length_b   1.000
_cell.length_c   1.000
_cell.angle_alpha   90.00
_cell.angle_beta   90.00
_cell.angle_gamma   90.00
#
_symmetry.space_group_name_H-M   'P 1'
#
loop_
_entity.id
_entity.type
_entity.pdbx_description
1 polymer ?
#
loop_
_entity_poly.entity_id
_entity_poly.type
_entity_poly.pdbx_seq_one_letter_code
_entity_poly.pdbx_strand_id
1 'polypeptide(L)'
;MKTKRIALIAHDKKKSDILAWVLSNQNVLSDFELVATGTTGKLIKLESGLPIEVVESGPHGGDLQIGSQMVEGKVDVLIFFWDPFQFSRRVINNQN
;
A
#
# COMPACT_ATOMS: atom_id res chain seq x y z
N MET A 1 -13.39 -0.48 21.20
CA MET A 1 -12.76 0.61 20.45
C MET A 1 -12.50 0.17 19.00
N LYS A 2 -12.78 1.03 18.06
CA LYS A 2 -12.64 0.66 16.66
C LYS A 2 -11.17 0.67 16.24
N THR A 3 -10.71 -0.42 15.65
CA THR A 3 -9.33 -0.53 15.15
C THR A 3 -9.17 0.34 13.90
N LYS A 4 -8.09 1.09 13.85
CA LYS A 4 -7.79 1.90 12.67
C LYS A 4 -7.29 1.02 11.53
N ARG A 5 -7.57 1.44 10.31
CA ARG A 5 -7.19 0.71 9.11
C ARG A 5 -6.15 1.52 8.32
N ILE A 6 -5.04 0.87 8.02
CA ILE A 6 -3.90 1.47 7.32
C ILE A 6 -3.78 0.83 5.94
N ALA A 7 -3.70 1.67 4.91
CA ALA A 7 -3.46 1.22 3.54
C ALA A 7 -1.99 1.41 3.19
N LEU A 8 -1.40 0.41 2.54
CA LEU A 8 0.01 0.39 2.16
C LEU A 8 0.12 0.31 0.64
N ILE A 9 0.77 1.29 0.04
CA ILE A 9 1.00 1.32 -1.41
C ILE A 9 2.48 1.60 -1.65
N ALA A 10 3.06 0.95 -2.66
CA ALA A 10 4.44 1.21 -3.05
C ALA A 10 4.60 1.09 -4.56
N HIS A 11 5.32 2.04 -5.15
CA HIS A 11 5.78 1.89 -6.52
C HIS A 11 6.74 0.70 -6.62
N ASP A 12 6.90 0.15 -7.82
CA ASP A 12 7.68 -1.10 -8.01
C ASP A 12 9.07 -1.02 -7.40
N LYS A 13 9.78 0.09 -7.60
CA LYS A 13 11.14 0.24 -7.08
C LYS A 13 11.20 0.49 -5.58
N LYS A 14 10.05 0.67 -4.94
CA LYS A 14 9.96 0.94 -3.51
C LYS A 14 9.41 -0.23 -2.71
N LYS A 15 9.18 -1.36 -3.35
CA LYS A 15 8.62 -2.53 -2.67
C LYS A 15 9.54 -3.07 -1.58
N SER A 16 10.85 -3.09 -1.83
CA SER A 16 11.80 -3.52 -0.80
C SER A 16 11.84 -2.53 0.36
N ASP A 17 11.68 -1.25 0.07
CA ASP A 17 11.70 -0.22 1.12
C ASP A 17 10.48 -0.34 2.02
N ILE A 18 9.28 -0.50 1.45
CA ILE A 18 8.08 -0.64 2.26
C ILE A 18 8.11 -1.94 3.05
N LEU A 19 8.66 -3.00 2.48
CA LEU A 19 8.80 -4.27 3.20
C LEU A 19 9.72 -4.10 4.41
N ALA A 20 10.87 -3.46 4.23
CA ALA A 20 11.80 -3.21 5.34
C ALA A 20 11.13 -2.38 6.44
N TRP A 21 10.35 -1.37 6.05
CA TRP A 21 9.63 -0.53 6.99
C TRP A 21 8.59 -1.34 7.77
N VAL A 22 7.83 -2.18 7.09
CA VAL A 22 6.82 -3.03 7.73
C VAL A 22 7.49 -3.99 8.72
N LEU A 23 8.59 -4.64 8.32
CA LEU A 23 9.28 -5.59 9.19
C LEU A 23 9.83 -4.90 10.44
N SER A 24 10.27 -3.66 10.31
CA SER A 24 10.78 -2.89 11.45
C SER A 24 9.66 -2.44 12.39
N ASN A 25 8.42 -2.44 11.93
CA ASN A 25 7.29 -1.93 12.69
C ASN A 25 6.19 -2.97 12.93
N GLN A 26 6.53 -4.26 12.81
CA GLN A 26 5.55 -5.33 12.92
C GLN A 26 4.73 -5.27 14.20
N ASN A 27 5.39 -5.00 15.33
CA ASN A 27 4.71 -4.98 16.63
C ASN A 27 3.65 -3.89 16.69
N VAL A 28 3.96 -2.73 16.13
CA VAL A 28 2.99 -1.63 16.08
C VAL A 28 1.88 -1.94 15.09
N LEU A 29 2.25 -2.42 13.91
CA LEU A 29 1.29 -2.67 12.83
C LEU A 29 0.32 -3.80 13.16
N SER A 30 0.71 -4.73 14.02
CA SER A 30 -0.17 -5.83 14.40
C SER A 30 -1.42 -5.36 15.14
N ASP A 31 -1.43 -4.13 15.65
CA ASP A 31 -2.59 -3.56 16.32
C ASP A 31 -3.56 -2.88 15.36
N PHE A 32 -3.26 -2.86 14.07
CA PHE A 32 -4.07 -2.19 13.06
C PHE A 32 -4.58 -3.18 12.02
N GLU A 33 -5.67 -2.80 11.36
CA GLU A 33 -6.11 -3.51 10.17
C GLU A 33 -5.28 -3.00 8.99
N LEU A 34 -4.79 -3.91 8.17
CA LEU A 34 -3.91 -3.56 7.05
C LEU A 34 -4.55 -3.95 5.72
N VAL A 35 -4.43 -3.07 4.75
CA VAL A 35 -4.82 -3.34 3.37
C VAL A 35 -3.70 -2.86 2.45
N ALA A 36 -3.42 -3.60 1.40
CA ALA A 36 -2.37 -3.24 0.45
C ALA A 36 -2.74 -3.69 -0.95
N THR A 37 -2.14 -3.04 -1.95
CA THR A 37 -2.36 -3.42 -3.33
C THR A 37 -1.57 -4.68 -3.68
N GLY A 38 -2.11 -5.43 -4.59
CA GLY A 38 -1.63 -6.64 -5.24
C GLY A 38 -0.30 -7.21 -4.81
N THR A 39 0.73 -6.95 -5.61
CA THR A 39 2.05 -7.56 -5.37
C THR A 39 2.67 -7.07 -4.06
N THR A 40 2.46 -5.81 -3.69
CA THR A 40 2.95 -5.28 -2.42
C THR A 40 2.32 -6.02 -1.25
N GLY A 41 1.00 -6.19 -1.30
CA GLY A 41 0.27 -6.88 -0.23
C GLY A 41 0.71 -8.33 -0.08
N LYS A 42 0.87 -9.02 -1.20
CA LYS A 42 1.32 -10.42 -1.19
C LYS A 42 2.72 -10.55 -0.60
N LEU A 43 3.62 -9.66 -0.99
CA LEU A 43 4.99 -9.66 -0.49
C LEU A 43 5.03 -9.43 1.01
N ILE A 44 4.31 -8.43 1.49
CA ILE A 44 4.29 -8.10 2.91
C ILE A 44 3.68 -9.24 3.73
N LYS A 45 2.60 -9.82 3.23
CA LYS A 45 1.94 -10.93 3.90
C LYS A 45 2.88 -12.13 4.01
N LEU A 46 3.59 -12.44 2.94
CA LEU A 46 4.50 -13.58 2.91
C LEU A 46 5.68 -13.39 3.87
N GLU A 47 6.28 -12.20 3.85
CA GLU A 47 7.53 -11.96 4.59
C GLU A 47 7.30 -11.60 6.05
N SER A 48 6.20 -10.94 6.37
CA SER A 48 5.94 -10.50 7.75
C SER A 48 5.01 -11.44 8.51
N GLY A 49 4.18 -12.18 7.79
CA GLY A 49 3.16 -13.00 8.42
C GLY A 49 1.97 -12.20 8.96
N LEU A 50 1.95 -10.89 8.77
CA LEU A 50 0.83 -10.08 9.24
C LEU A 50 -0.43 -10.36 8.40
N PRO A 51 -1.61 -10.36 9.04
CA PRO A 51 -2.86 -10.48 8.30
C PRO A 51 -3.13 -9.18 7.53
N ILE A 52 -3.15 -9.28 6.21
CA ILE A 52 -3.32 -8.12 5.33
C ILE A 52 -4.39 -8.46 4.31
N GLU A 53 -5.34 -7.55 4.11
CA GLU A 53 -6.26 -7.65 2.99
C GLU A 53 -5.52 -7.20 1.74
N VAL A 54 -5.52 -8.04 0.70
CA VAL A 54 -4.85 -7.72 -0.56
C VAL A 54 -5.92 -7.37 -1.59
N VAL A 55 -5.89 -6.13 -2.10
CA VAL A 55 -6.76 -5.72 -3.20
C VAL A 55 -6.02 -5.86 -4.51
N GLU A 56 -6.65 -5.52 -5.62
CA GLU A 56 -6.01 -5.64 -6.93
C GLU A 56 -4.71 -4.83 -6.98
N SER A 57 -3.81 -5.19 -7.90
CA SER A 57 -2.60 -4.40 -8.11
C SER A 57 -2.97 -3.00 -8.64
N GLY A 58 -2.05 -2.03 -8.47
CA GLY A 58 -2.28 -0.69 -8.95
C GLY A 58 -2.73 -0.63 -10.41
N PRO A 59 -2.02 -1.29 -11.36
CA PRO A 59 -2.43 -1.30 -12.76
C PRO A 59 -3.80 -1.92 -13.02
N HIS A 60 -4.30 -2.74 -12.10
CA HIS A 60 -5.59 -3.41 -12.23
C HIS A 60 -6.66 -2.78 -11.34
N GLY A 61 -6.48 -1.53 -10.93
CA GLY A 61 -7.49 -0.79 -10.19
C GLY A 61 -7.37 -0.82 -8.68
N GLY A 62 -6.27 -1.37 -8.14
CA GLY A 62 -6.08 -1.42 -6.69
C GLY A 62 -6.04 -0.04 -6.04
N ASP A 63 -5.43 0.93 -6.73
CA ASP A 63 -5.36 2.29 -6.23
C ASP A 63 -6.76 2.91 -6.09
N LEU A 64 -7.64 2.62 -7.05
CA LEU A 64 -9.02 3.09 -7.00
C LEU A 64 -9.79 2.41 -5.87
N GLN A 65 -9.54 1.13 -5.63
CA GLN A 65 -10.18 0.42 -4.54
C GLN A 65 -9.80 1.03 -3.19
N ILE A 66 -8.52 1.34 -3.00
CA ILE A 66 -8.06 1.98 -1.76
C ILE A 66 -8.61 3.40 -1.65
N GLY A 67 -8.60 4.15 -2.76
CA GLY A 67 -9.17 5.50 -2.77
C GLY A 67 -10.64 5.50 -2.38
N SER A 68 -11.41 4.55 -2.91
CA SER A 68 -12.81 4.39 -2.56
C SER A 68 -12.99 4.12 -1.07
N GLN A 69 -12.17 3.25 -0.50
CA GLN A 69 -12.24 2.95 0.93
C GLN A 69 -11.90 4.19 1.78
N MET A 70 -10.99 5.02 1.32
CA MET A 70 -10.66 6.27 2.02
C MET A 70 -11.84 7.23 2.02
N VAL A 71 -12.48 7.39 0.86
CA VAL A 71 -13.66 8.28 0.74
C VAL A 71 -14.81 7.79 1.62
N GLU A 72 -14.97 6.48 1.73
CA GLU A 72 -16.01 5.89 2.56
C GLU A 72 -15.66 5.86 4.06
N GLY A 73 -14.48 6.32 4.43
CA GLY A 73 -14.03 6.32 5.81
C GLY A 73 -13.59 4.96 6.32
N LYS A 74 -13.34 4.01 5.42
CA LYS A 74 -12.89 2.67 5.78
C LYS A 74 -11.38 2.57 5.97
N VAL A 75 -10.62 3.53 5.44
CA VAL A 75 -9.18 3.62 5.61
C VAL A 75 -8.87 4.92 6.33
N ASP A 76 -8.14 4.82 7.43
CA ASP A 76 -7.82 5.97 8.26
C ASP A 76 -6.48 6.60 7.92
N VAL A 77 -5.52 5.80 7.46
CA VAL A 77 -4.16 6.26 7.15
C VAL A 77 -3.70 5.61 5.86
N LEU A 78 -3.06 6.39 5.01
CA LEU A 78 -2.44 5.91 3.78
C LEU A 78 -0.92 6.10 3.89
N ILE A 79 -0.18 5.03 3.70
CA ILE A 79 1.28 5.06 3.65
C ILE A 79 1.71 4.69 2.24
N PHE A 80 2.33 5.64 1.56
CA PHE A 80 2.67 5.51 0.16
C PHE A 80 4.17 5.69 -0.03
N PHE A 81 4.85 4.61 -0.45
CA PHE A 81 6.27 4.67 -0.79
C PHE A 81 6.38 5.03 -2.27
N TRP A 82 6.74 6.23 -2.51
CA TRP A 82 6.68 6.93 -3.79
C TRP A 82 8.02 6.88 -4.51
N ASP A 83 7.99 6.63 -5.82
CA ASP A 83 9.16 6.74 -6.68
C ASP A 83 8.99 7.98 -7.57
N PRO A 84 9.74 9.06 -7.32
CA PRO A 84 9.60 10.29 -8.12
C PRO A 84 9.88 10.08 -9.60
N PHE A 85 10.81 9.19 -9.93
CA PHE A 85 11.14 8.92 -11.33
C PHE A 85 9.99 8.25 -12.06
N GLN A 86 9.33 7.28 -11.40
CA GLN A 86 8.20 6.61 -12.00
C GLN A 86 7.06 7.59 -12.28
N PHE A 87 6.79 8.47 -11.33
CA PHE A 87 5.76 9.49 -11.50
C PHE A 87 6.11 10.46 -12.61
N SER A 88 7.35 10.96 -12.63
CA SER A 88 7.80 11.90 -13.64
C SER A 88 7.68 11.32 -15.06
N ARG A 89 8.01 10.04 -15.21
CA ARG A 89 7.87 9.36 -16.50
C ARG A 89 6.42 9.34 -16.96
N ARG A 90 5.50 9.08 -16.07
CA ARG A 90 4.08 9.08 -16.42
C ARG A 90 3.62 10.44 -16.87
N VAL A 91 4.04 11.49 -16.20
CA VAL A 91 3.68 12.85 -16.57
C VAL A 91 4.21 13.17 -17.96
N ILE A 92 5.47 12.84 -18.23
CA ILE A 92 6.07 13.07 -19.54
C ILE A 92 5.32 12.31 -20.63
N ASN A 93 5.00 11.04 -20.37
CA ASN A 93 4.31 10.21 -21.36
C ASN A 93 2.90 10.75 -21.65
N ASN A 94 2.23 11.29 -20.67
CA ASN A 94 0.89 11.82 -20.83
C ASN A 94 0.86 13.11 -21.63
N GLN A 95 1.97 13.80 -21.74
CA GLN A 95 2.06 15.04 -22.49
C GLN A 95 2.34 14.82 -23.97
N ASN A 96 2.68 13.62 -24.34
CA ASN A 96 2.93 13.26 -25.72
C ASN A 96 1.64 12.83 -26.41
#